data_3c7c08e154fcd061e13a3e0699a45720
#
_entry.id   3c7c08e154fcd061e13a3e0699a45720
#
_cell.length_a   1.000
_cell.length_b   1.000
_cell.length_c   1.000
_cell.angle_alpha   90.00
_cell.angle_beta   90.00
_cell.angle_gamma   90.00
#
_symmetry.space_group_name_H-M   'P 1'
#
loop_
_entity.id
_entity.type
_entity.pdbx_description
1 polymer ?
#
loop_
_entity_poly.entity_id
_entity_poly.type
_entity_poly.pdbx_seq_one_letter_code
_entity_poly.pdbx_strand_id
1 'polypeptide(L)'
;MYVLCLLPVGLLVDRFGGKAVNAAGIGLWSAATVATGFTTGFVSMAATRIVMGMGESTSWPACNRVIREWFPASERGVANAIFGAGAAAGPAIGAVLVSAVVAWLGWRAGFLVAGGIGFIWLVAWLVAFDKPERATWLRQAERDKILGERDGETRPASAGQGASPLLRLLTLRSVWGLFLTQGCEVYGGYMLLTWLPSYLQSAKGLSVLNAGMLTAVPFGAATVVAVLLGRISDKLLSRDAVHAGRRRSMLAVMLVSAASILLIPFIDSLWLIVVVLAFARSTGAAGSALNFALVTDLVRNPADIGKVTSITVLGGNSFGMMGPIVTGFVVALTGSFNGTFAVAGILALIGAVATLTMTWRPIEAFAGVESTAVQAA
;
A
#
# COMPACT_ATOMS: atom_id res chain seq x y z
N MET A 1 -11.58 -8.55 -6.08
CA MET A 1 -12.20 -9.07 -4.82
C MET A 1 -11.63 -8.40 -3.57
N TYR A 2 -10.31 -8.25 -3.43
CA TYR A 2 -9.70 -7.59 -2.27
C TYR A 2 -10.40 -6.27 -1.88
N VAL A 3 -10.51 -5.31 -2.81
CA VAL A 3 -11.13 -3.99 -2.57
C VAL A 3 -12.60 -4.09 -2.17
N LEU A 4 -13.37 -4.99 -2.81
CA LEU A 4 -14.79 -5.19 -2.51
C LEU A 4 -15.02 -5.76 -1.10
N CYS A 5 -14.06 -6.56 -0.60
CA CYS A 5 -14.15 -7.16 0.71
C CYS A 5 -13.70 -6.23 1.85
N LEU A 6 -13.01 -5.11 1.58
CA LEU A 6 -12.49 -4.23 2.63
C LEU A 6 -13.59 -3.69 3.57
N LEU A 7 -14.74 -3.27 3.02
CA LEU A 7 -15.86 -2.76 3.83
C LEU A 7 -16.51 -3.86 4.68
N PRO A 8 -16.93 -5.03 4.12
CA PRO A 8 -17.43 -6.13 4.92
C PRO A 8 -16.45 -6.61 6.00
N VAL A 9 -15.18 -6.67 5.66
CA VAL A 9 -14.13 -7.08 6.60
C VAL A 9 -13.98 -6.08 7.75
N GLY A 10 -14.08 -4.77 7.49
CA GLY A 10 -14.10 -3.78 8.57
C GLY A 10 -15.18 -4.07 9.62
N LEU A 11 -16.40 -4.38 9.17
CA LEU A 11 -17.51 -4.76 10.06
C LEU A 11 -17.25 -6.07 10.81
N LEU A 12 -16.61 -7.06 10.17
CA LEU A 12 -16.22 -8.30 10.83
C LEU A 12 -15.15 -8.05 11.90
N VAL A 13 -14.18 -7.19 11.64
CA VAL A 13 -13.14 -6.82 12.62
C VAL A 13 -13.76 -6.10 13.83
N ASP A 14 -14.75 -5.25 13.62
CA ASP A 14 -15.44 -4.57 14.71
C ASP A 14 -16.25 -5.56 15.57
N ARG A 15 -16.87 -6.56 14.95
CA ARG A 15 -17.72 -7.55 15.64
C ARG A 15 -16.90 -8.66 16.32
N PHE A 16 -15.91 -9.23 15.65
CA PHE A 16 -15.19 -10.43 16.10
C PHE A 16 -13.77 -10.13 16.61
N GLY A 17 -13.26 -8.89 16.42
CA GLY A 17 -11.93 -8.47 16.82
C GLY A 17 -10.82 -8.83 15.83
N GLY A 18 -9.68 -8.14 15.94
CA GLY A 18 -8.55 -8.27 15.00
C GLY A 18 -7.93 -9.68 14.99
N LYS A 19 -7.78 -10.34 16.17
CA LYS A 19 -7.16 -11.68 16.26
C LYS A 19 -7.90 -12.72 15.41
N ALA A 20 -9.21 -12.84 15.61
CA ALA A 20 -10.01 -13.88 14.96
C ALA A 20 -10.15 -13.64 13.45
N VAL A 21 -10.44 -12.39 13.05
CA VAL A 21 -10.62 -12.05 11.63
C VAL A 21 -9.32 -12.20 10.85
N ASN A 22 -8.17 -11.78 11.43
CA ASN A 22 -6.89 -11.97 10.80
C ASN A 22 -6.53 -13.46 10.67
N ALA A 23 -6.76 -14.25 11.72
CA ALA A 23 -6.52 -15.70 11.68
C ALA A 23 -7.36 -16.38 10.58
N ALA A 24 -8.66 -16.06 10.49
CA ALA A 24 -9.52 -16.58 9.43
C ALA A 24 -9.04 -16.16 8.03
N GLY A 25 -8.63 -14.91 7.88
CA GLY A 25 -8.05 -14.40 6.63
C GLY A 25 -6.77 -15.15 6.25
N ILE A 26 -5.80 -15.25 7.18
CA ILE A 26 -4.55 -15.99 6.97
C ILE A 26 -4.82 -17.43 6.54
N GLY A 27 -5.73 -18.12 7.24
CA GLY A 27 -6.12 -19.49 6.90
C GLY A 27 -6.72 -19.58 5.49
N LEU A 28 -7.62 -18.65 5.15
CA LEU A 28 -8.29 -18.62 3.86
C LEU A 28 -7.32 -18.36 2.70
N TRP A 29 -6.48 -17.32 2.79
CA TRP A 29 -5.54 -17.05 1.70
C TRP A 29 -4.44 -18.11 1.58
N SER A 30 -3.97 -18.67 2.70
CA SER A 30 -2.97 -19.74 2.69
C SER A 30 -3.54 -21.01 2.04
N ALA A 31 -4.76 -21.40 2.37
CA ALA A 31 -5.45 -22.52 1.74
C ALA A 31 -5.66 -22.28 0.24
N ALA A 32 -6.11 -21.09 -0.15
CA ALA A 32 -6.28 -20.70 -1.55
C ALA A 32 -4.94 -20.69 -2.31
N THR A 33 -3.85 -20.28 -1.66
CA THR A 33 -2.50 -20.30 -2.24
C THR A 33 -2.03 -21.75 -2.47
N VAL A 34 -2.17 -22.63 -1.48
CA VAL A 34 -1.88 -24.07 -1.64
C VAL A 34 -2.75 -24.67 -2.75
N ALA A 35 -4.06 -24.40 -2.74
CA ALA A 35 -4.99 -24.91 -3.76
C ALA A 35 -4.58 -24.47 -5.18
N THR A 36 -3.95 -23.31 -5.34
CA THR A 36 -3.44 -22.86 -6.65
C THR A 36 -2.37 -23.81 -7.21
N GLY A 37 -1.54 -24.42 -6.37
CA GLY A 37 -0.57 -25.41 -6.81
C GLY A 37 -1.17 -26.66 -7.47
N PHE A 38 -2.46 -26.93 -7.24
CA PHE A 38 -3.20 -28.08 -7.81
C PHE A 38 -4.10 -27.70 -8.98
N THR A 39 -4.13 -26.42 -9.37
CA THR A 39 -4.99 -25.96 -10.48
C THR A 39 -4.49 -26.50 -11.83
N THR A 40 -5.42 -26.85 -12.72
CA THR A 40 -5.14 -27.39 -14.05
C THR A 40 -5.62 -26.49 -15.19
N GLY A 41 -6.38 -25.43 -14.89
CA GLY A 41 -6.93 -24.55 -15.92
C GLY A 41 -7.23 -23.15 -15.40
N PHE A 42 -7.55 -22.25 -16.32
CA PHE A 42 -7.80 -20.83 -16.03
C PHE A 42 -8.90 -20.62 -14.99
N VAL A 43 -10.03 -21.32 -15.10
CA VAL A 43 -11.18 -21.13 -14.19
C VAL A 43 -10.82 -21.51 -12.76
N SER A 44 -10.16 -22.66 -12.57
CA SER A 44 -9.71 -23.09 -11.23
C SER A 44 -8.69 -22.16 -10.63
N MET A 45 -7.74 -21.66 -11.45
CA MET A 45 -6.75 -20.67 -11.00
C MET A 45 -7.42 -19.34 -10.66
N ALA A 46 -8.35 -18.84 -11.47
CA ALA A 46 -9.08 -17.61 -11.19
C ALA A 46 -9.91 -17.73 -9.89
N ALA A 47 -10.57 -18.87 -9.67
CA ALA A 47 -11.34 -19.11 -8.45
C ALA A 47 -10.45 -19.04 -7.20
N THR A 48 -9.29 -19.71 -7.21
CA THR A 48 -8.35 -19.65 -6.08
C THR A 48 -7.81 -18.23 -5.84
N ARG A 49 -7.57 -17.42 -6.90
CA ARG A 49 -7.15 -16.02 -6.78
C ARG A 49 -8.24 -15.14 -6.19
N ILE A 50 -9.50 -15.38 -6.53
CA ILE A 50 -10.66 -14.69 -5.93
C ILE A 50 -10.72 -14.97 -4.42
N VAL A 51 -10.67 -16.23 -4.03
CA VAL A 51 -10.70 -16.65 -2.61
C VAL A 51 -9.51 -16.10 -1.85
N MET A 52 -8.30 -16.13 -2.46
CA MET A 52 -7.10 -15.54 -1.87
C MET A 52 -7.28 -14.04 -1.59
N GLY A 53 -7.79 -13.28 -2.56
CA GLY A 53 -8.03 -11.84 -2.40
C GLY A 53 -9.08 -11.52 -1.31
N MET A 54 -10.07 -12.39 -1.09
CA MET A 54 -11.00 -12.27 0.03
C MET A 54 -10.28 -12.44 1.37
N GLY A 55 -9.41 -13.45 1.50
CA GLY A 55 -8.62 -13.67 2.70
C GLY A 55 -7.64 -12.52 2.98
N GLU A 56 -6.91 -12.08 1.97
CA GLU A 56 -5.92 -10.98 2.08
C GLU A 56 -6.52 -9.66 2.55
N SER A 57 -7.78 -9.38 2.20
CA SER A 57 -8.46 -8.14 2.59
C SER A 57 -8.57 -7.94 4.10
N THR A 58 -8.40 -8.99 4.90
CA THR A 58 -8.46 -8.92 6.37
C THR A 58 -7.24 -8.27 6.99
N SER A 59 -6.07 -8.32 6.35
CA SER A 59 -4.78 -7.95 6.94
C SER A 59 -4.73 -6.52 7.44
N TRP A 60 -5.02 -5.53 6.58
CA TRP A 60 -4.92 -4.12 6.95
C TRP A 60 -5.93 -3.70 8.03
N PRO A 61 -7.24 -4.01 7.93
CA PRO A 61 -8.19 -3.67 8.96
C PRO A 61 -7.88 -4.35 10.30
N ALA A 62 -7.54 -5.64 10.28
CA ALA A 62 -7.23 -6.39 11.48
C ALA A 62 -5.95 -5.90 12.17
N CYS A 63 -4.86 -5.67 11.42
CA CYS A 63 -3.60 -5.16 11.98
C CYS A 63 -3.76 -3.74 12.53
N ASN A 64 -4.49 -2.86 11.86
CA ASN A 64 -4.79 -1.52 12.39
C ASN A 64 -5.60 -1.59 13.69
N ARG A 65 -6.50 -2.55 13.82
CA ARG A 65 -7.24 -2.79 15.08
C ARG A 65 -6.28 -3.26 16.19
N VAL A 66 -5.41 -4.22 15.87
CA VAL A 66 -4.38 -4.73 16.80
C VAL A 66 -3.45 -3.62 17.26
N ILE A 67 -2.97 -2.78 16.34
CA ILE A 67 -2.10 -1.64 16.69
C ILE A 67 -2.82 -0.68 17.64
N ARG A 68 -4.10 -0.42 17.43
CA ARG A 68 -4.89 0.40 18.36
C ARG A 68 -5.11 -0.24 19.72
N GLU A 69 -5.17 -1.57 19.79
CA GLU A 69 -5.36 -2.30 21.05
C GLU A 69 -4.07 -2.39 21.88
N TRP A 70 -2.89 -2.40 21.22
CA TRP A 70 -1.60 -2.64 21.86
C TRP A 70 -0.74 -1.38 22.06
N PHE A 71 -0.94 -0.33 21.25
CA PHE A 71 -0.08 0.84 21.28
C PHE A 71 -0.87 2.11 21.61
N PRO A 72 -0.32 2.97 22.51
CA PRO A 72 -0.85 4.30 22.76
C PRO A 72 -0.75 5.17 21.50
N ALA A 73 -1.53 6.24 21.38
CA ALA A 73 -1.57 7.11 20.21
C ALA A 73 -0.20 7.64 19.79
N SER A 74 0.66 7.94 20.77
CA SER A 74 2.04 8.43 20.56
C SER A 74 2.95 7.42 19.86
N GLU A 75 2.70 6.10 19.98
CA GLU A 75 3.56 5.04 19.46
C GLU A 75 2.97 4.34 18.22
N ARG A 76 1.69 4.57 17.90
CA ARG A 76 1.01 3.96 16.73
C ARG A 76 1.69 4.27 15.41
N GLY A 77 2.30 5.46 15.29
CA GLY A 77 3.04 5.85 14.10
C GLY A 77 4.21 4.89 13.82
N VAL A 78 4.99 4.55 14.85
CA VAL A 78 6.12 3.62 14.74
C VAL A 78 5.61 2.21 14.43
N ALA A 79 4.57 1.74 15.11
CA ALA A 79 3.99 0.42 14.87
C ALA A 79 3.47 0.27 13.43
N ASN A 80 2.77 1.28 12.90
CA ASN A 80 2.33 1.31 11.51
C ASN A 80 3.50 1.37 10.51
N ALA A 81 4.57 2.09 10.85
CA ALA A 81 5.77 2.16 10.00
C ALA A 81 6.47 0.79 9.92
N ILE A 82 6.57 0.05 11.02
CA ILE A 82 7.12 -1.32 11.06
C ILE A 82 6.24 -2.26 10.23
N PHE A 83 4.92 -2.20 10.40
CA PHE A 83 3.97 -3.00 9.61
C PHE A 83 4.09 -2.69 8.11
N GLY A 84 4.15 -1.40 7.75
CA GLY A 84 4.33 -0.96 6.37
C GLY A 84 5.69 -1.37 5.77
N ALA A 85 6.76 -1.38 6.58
CA ALA A 85 8.08 -1.86 6.15
C ALA A 85 8.05 -3.35 5.79
N GLY A 86 7.27 -4.17 6.53
CA GLY A 86 7.03 -5.58 6.18
C GLY A 86 6.38 -5.74 4.80
N ALA A 87 5.36 -4.93 4.51
CA ALA A 87 4.70 -4.93 3.20
C ALA A 87 5.63 -4.50 2.06
N ALA A 88 6.58 -3.59 2.33
CA ALA A 88 7.56 -3.14 1.33
C ALA A 88 8.70 -4.16 1.12
N ALA A 89 9.17 -4.81 2.19
CA ALA A 89 10.23 -5.82 2.14
C ALA A 89 9.74 -7.17 1.59
N GLY A 90 8.46 -7.50 1.77
CA GLY A 90 7.84 -8.76 1.34
C GLY A 90 8.13 -9.12 -0.11
N PRO A 91 7.90 -8.23 -1.08
CA PRO A 91 8.21 -8.49 -2.49
C PRO A 91 9.68 -8.79 -2.78
N ALA A 92 10.63 -8.14 -2.08
CA ALA A 92 12.05 -8.40 -2.25
C ALA A 92 12.44 -9.81 -1.76
N ILE A 93 12.01 -10.16 -0.55
CA ILE A 93 12.26 -11.49 0.06
C ILE A 93 11.53 -12.56 -0.74
N GLY A 94 10.27 -12.32 -1.10
CA GLY A 94 9.43 -13.22 -1.87
C GLY A 94 10.00 -13.52 -3.25
N ALA A 95 10.53 -12.51 -3.95
CA ALA A 95 11.13 -12.69 -5.26
C ALA A 95 12.29 -13.70 -5.24
N VAL A 96 13.17 -13.60 -4.25
CA VAL A 96 14.30 -14.53 -4.10
C VAL A 96 13.80 -15.93 -3.73
N LEU A 97 13.00 -16.02 -2.66
CA LEU A 97 12.54 -17.28 -2.11
C LEU A 97 11.69 -18.08 -3.11
N VAL A 98 10.71 -17.43 -3.72
CA VAL A 98 9.81 -18.08 -4.68
C VAL A 98 10.57 -18.47 -5.95
N SER A 99 11.47 -17.62 -6.45
CA SER A 99 12.29 -17.95 -7.63
C SER A 99 13.21 -19.14 -7.38
N ALA A 100 13.81 -19.24 -6.19
CA ALA A 100 14.62 -20.41 -5.82
C ALA A 100 13.77 -21.69 -5.82
N VAL A 101 12.60 -21.67 -5.17
CA VAL A 101 11.70 -22.83 -5.13
C VAL A 101 11.23 -23.21 -6.54
N VAL A 102 10.83 -22.22 -7.35
CA VAL A 102 10.35 -22.44 -8.72
C VAL A 102 11.45 -23.02 -9.62
N ALA A 103 12.68 -22.53 -9.49
CA ALA A 103 13.82 -23.00 -10.27
C ALA A 103 14.16 -24.48 -10.01
N TRP A 104 13.97 -24.96 -8.79
CA TRP A 104 14.36 -26.31 -8.38
C TRP A 104 13.20 -27.32 -8.40
N LEU A 105 11.99 -26.87 -8.04
CA LEU A 105 10.82 -27.73 -7.81
C LEU A 105 9.63 -27.39 -8.71
N GLY A 106 9.77 -26.36 -9.55
CA GLY A 106 8.70 -25.90 -10.44
C GLY A 106 7.68 -24.96 -9.78
N TRP A 107 6.85 -24.33 -10.59
CA TRP A 107 5.94 -23.28 -10.16
C TRP A 107 4.86 -23.74 -9.15
N ARG A 108 4.40 -25.01 -9.25
CA ARG A 108 3.43 -25.57 -8.30
C ARG A 108 3.98 -25.62 -6.89
N ALA A 109 5.23 -26.04 -6.74
CA ALA A 109 5.90 -26.06 -5.45
C ALA A 109 6.04 -24.64 -4.85
N GLY A 110 6.23 -23.62 -5.69
CA GLY A 110 6.23 -22.22 -5.23
C GLY A 110 4.95 -21.84 -4.47
N PHE A 111 3.78 -22.26 -4.98
CA PHE A 111 2.50 -22.03 -4.28
C PHE A 111 2.34 -22.87 -3.01
N LEU A 112 2.78 -24.13 -3.04
CA LEU A 112 2.73 -25.00 -1.86
C LEU A 112 3.60 -24.46 -0.72
N VAL A 113 4.82 -24.02 -1.02
CA VAL A 113 5.75 -23.44 -0.05
C VAL A 113 5.21 -22.10 0.48
N ALA A 114 4.75 -21.22 -0.40
CA ALA A 114 4.21 -19.91 0.02
C ALA A 114 2.98 -20.06 0.93
N GLY A 115 2.04 -20.93 0.56
CA GLY A 115 0.87 -21.21 1.39
C GLY A 115 1.23 -21.95 2.69
N GLY A 116 2.22 -22.85 2.65
CA GLY A 116 2.76 -23.52 3.84
C GLY A 116 3.35 -22.56 4.85
N ILE A 117 4.13 -21.58 4.41
CA ILE A 117 4.63 -20.47 5.26
C ILE A 117 3.48 -19.70 5.89
N GLY A 118 2.40 -19.45 5.13
CA GLY A 118 1.20 -18.80 5.66
C GLY A 118 0.54 -19.59 6.79
N PHE A 119 0.47 -20.93 6.68
CA PHE A 119 -0.04 -21.77 7.77
C PHE A 119 0.89 -21.80 8.98
N ILE A 120 2.22 -21.82 8.79
CA ILE A 120 3.18 -21.68 9.90
C ILE A 120 2.94 -20.36 10.63
N TRP A 121 2.77 -19.27 9.87
CA TRP A 121 2.44 -17.97 10.45
C TRP A 121 1.09 -17.97 11.18
N LEU A 122 0.06 -18.63 10.63
CA LEU A 122 -1.23 -18.78 11.28
C LEU A 122 -1.11 -19.45 12.65
N VAL A 123 -0.35 -20.53 12.73
CA VAL A 123 -0.12 -21.23 14.02
C VAL A 123 0.62 -20.31 14.99
N ALA A 124 1.67 -19.62 14.54
CA ALA A 124 2.40 -18.66 15.35
C ALA A 124 1.47 -17.54 15.85
N TRP A 125 0.60 -17.00 14.97
CA TRP A 125 -0.38 -15.97 15.32
C TRP A 125 -1.38 -16.44 16.38
N LEU A 126 -1.92 -17.65 16.25
CA LEU A 126 -2.91 -18.18 17.18
C LEU A 126 -2.31 -18.47 18.56
N VAL A 127 -1.06 -18.94 18.60
CA VAL A 127 -0.37 -19.34 19.83
C VAL A 127 0.27 -18.13 20.54
N ALA A 128 0.98 -17.28 19.80
CA ALA A 128 1.78 -16.20 20.38
C ALA A 128 1.00 -14.91 20.62
N PHE A 129 -0.06 -14.64 19.83
CA PHE A 129 -0.79 -13.40 19.90
C PHE A 129 -2.08 -13.53 20.73
N ASP A 130 -2.28 -12.60 21.67
CA ASP A 130 -3.56 -12.40 22.36
C ASP A 130 -3.83 -10.91 22.57
N LYS A 131 -4.98 -10.57 23.15
CA LYS A 131 -5.29 -9.20 23.56
C LYS A 131 -4.48 -8.81 24.81
N PRO A 132 -4.15 -7.51 25.01
CA PRO A 132 -3.39 -7.07 26.18
C PRO A 132 -3.99 -7.56 27.50
N GLU A 133 -5.33 -7.61 27.59
CA GLU A 133 -6.05 -8.09 28.77
C GLU A 133 -5.78 -9.56 29.14
N ARG A 134 -5.48 -10.39 28.13
CA ARG A 134 -5.30 -11.84 28.25
C ARG A 134 -3.86 -12.30 28.08
N ALA A 135 -2.96 -11.41 27.67
CA ALA A 135 -1.56 -11.74 27.41
C ALA A 135 -0.84 -12.09 28.72
N THR A 136 -0.62 -13.38 28.98
CA THR A 136 -0.02 -13.89 30.21
C THR A 136 1.46 -13.55 30.36
N TRP A 137 2.14 -13.32 29.23
CA TRP A 137 3.56 -12.96 29.17
C TRP A 137 3.82 -11.47 29.45
N LEU A 138 2.76 -10.62 29.47
CA LEU A 138 2.86 -9.18 29.70
C LEU A 138 2.93 -8.89 31.22
N ARG A 139 3.90 -8.07 31.64
CA ARG A 139 4.01 -7.63 33.03
C ARG A 139 2.82 -6.77 33.42
N GLN A 140 2.37 -6.88 34.68
CA GLN A 140 1.19 -6.17 35.16
C GLN A 140 1.29 -4.65 34.99
N ALA A 141 2.42 -4.05 35.34
CA ALA A 141 2.65 -2.61 35.21
C ALA A 141 2.58 -2.14 33.72
N GLU A 142 3.05 -2.97 32.79
CA GLU A 142 3.00 -2.68 31.35
C GLU A 142 1.58 -2.82 30.79
N ARG A 143 0.85 -3.85 31.27
CA ARG A 143 -0.57 -4.04 30.95
C ARG A 143 -1.40 -2.86 31.41
N ASP A 144 -1.22 -2.42 32.68
CA ASP A 144 -1.96 -1.31 33.26
C ASP A 144 -1.68 0.00 32.54
N LYS A 145 -0.42 0.21 32.10
CA LYS A 145 -0.04 1.34 31.23
C LYS A 145 -0.80 1.31 29.90
N ILE A 146 -0.75 0.18 29.16
CA ILE A 146 -1.40 0.03 27.86
C ILE A 146 -2.92 0.26 27.98
N LEU A 147 -3.56 -0.35 28.98
CA LEU A 147 -5.00 -0.21 29.18
C LEU A 147 -5.38 1.20 29.64
N GLY A 148 -4.63 1.80 30.55
CA GLY A 148 -4.87 3.15 31.05
C GLY A 148 -4.73 4.23 29.96
N GLU A 149 -3.73 4.12 29.12
CA GLU A 149 -3.54 5.07 28.01
C GLU A 149 -4.60 4.86 26.91
N ARG A 150 -4.99 3.61 26.61
CA ARG A 150 -6.06 3.30 25.66
C ARG A 150 -7.41 3.85 26.12
N ASP A 151 -7.77 3.65 27.39
CA ASP A 151 -9.08 4.04 27.93
C ASP A 151 -9.19 5.56 28.13
N GLY A 152 -8.05 6.24 28.35
CA GLY A 152 -7.98 7.71 28.36
C GLY A 152 -8.32 8.36 27.00
N GLU A 153 -8.14 7.63 25.89
CA GLU A 153 -8.46 8.11 24.53
C GLU A 153 -9.93 7.92 24.12
N THR A 154 -10.71 7.11 24.84
CA THR A 154 -12.14 6.91 24.57
C THR A 154 -13.02 8.13 24.88
N ARG A 155 -12.43 9.22 25.39
CA ARG A 155 -13.12 10.51 25.39
C ARG A 155 -13.32 10.99 23.94
N PRO A 156 -14.56 11.21 23.52
CA PRO A 156 -14.80 11.74 22.18
C PRO A 156 -14.06 13.08 22.06
N ALA A 157 -13.10 13.14 21.11
CA ALA A 157 -12.56 14.42 20.70
C ALA A 157 -13.76 15.32 20.38
N SER A 158 -13.86 16.45 21.09
CA SER A 158 -14.89 17.47 21.05
C SER A 158 -15.88 17.33 19.89
N ALA A 159 -17.14 17.04 20.21
CA ALA A 159 -18.27 17.03 19.30
C ALA A 159 -18.53 18.45 18.76
N GLY A 160 -17.68 18.93 17.84
CA GLY A 160 -17.77 20.30 17.33
C GLY A 160 -18.01 20.40 15.84
N GLN A 161 -17.52 19.45 15.05
CA GLN A 161 -17.78 19.48 13.59
C GLN A 161 -17.99 18.04 13.10
N GLY A 162 -19.21 17.73 12.66
CA GLY A 162 -19.53 16.45 12.04
C GLY A 162 -18.67 16.21 10.80
N ALA A 163 -18.37 14.94 10.51
CA ALA A 163 -17.65 14.57 9.28
C ALA A 163 -18.44 14.95 8.04
N SER A 164 -17.78 15.51 7.03
CA SER A 164 -18.40 15.92 5.77
C SER A 164 -19.08 14.76 5.05
N PRO A 165 -20.22 14.96 4.35
CA PRO A 165 -20.80 13.95 3.49
C PRO A 165 -19.79 13.49 2.42
N LEU A 166 -19.72 12.17 2.18
CA LEU A 166 -18.77 11.58 1.22
C LEU A 166 -18.92 12.20 -0.18
N LEU A 167 -20.17 12.37 -0.64
CA LEU A 167 -20.46 12.96 -1.95
C LEU A 167 -19.86 14.36 -2.10
N ARG A 168 -19.80 15.13 -1.03
CA ARG A 168 -19.20 16.47 -1.04
C ARG A 168 -17.68 16.42 -1.19
N LEU A 169 -17.03 15.48 -0.53
CA LEU A 169 -15.58 15.28 -0.71
C LEU A 169 -15.24 14.90 -2.15
N LEU A 170 -16.09 14.12 -2.81
CA LEU A 170 -15.93 13.73 -4.22
C LEU A 170 -16.11 14.89 -5.21
N THR A 171 -16.66 16.04 -4.81
CA THR A 171 -16.69 17.24 -5.68
C THR A 171 -15.41 18.06 -5.63
N LEU A 172 -14.52 17.79 -4.67
CA LEU A 172 -13.33 18.60 -4.46
C LEU A 172 -12.17 18.15 -5.37
N ARG A 173 -11.64 19.10 -6.13
CA ARG A 173 -10.53 18.88 -7.06
C ARG A 173 -9.30 18.30 -6.37
N SER A 174 -8.99 18.74 -5.14
CA SER A 174 -7.83 18.24 -4.38
C SER A 174 -7.96 16.76 -4.03
N VAL A 175 -9.18 16.26 -3.76
CA VAL A 175 -9.43 14.84 -3.49
C VAL A 175 -9.12 13.98 -4.71
N TRP A 176 -9.55 14.42 -5.90
CA TRP A 176 -9.22 13.75 -7.16
C TRP A 176 -7.72 13.84 -7.51
N GLY A 177 -7.08 14.95 -7.15
CA GLY A 177 -5.62 15.09 -7.27
C GLY A 177 -4.88 14.03 -6.48
N LEU A 178 -5.24 13.84 -5.21
CA LEU A 178 -4.65 12.80 -4.34
C LEU A 178 -4.94 11.38 -4.86
N PHE A 179 -6.17 11.13 -5.32
CA PHE A 179 -6.60 9.86 -5.93
C PHE A 179 -5.77 9.52 -7.16
N LEU A 180 -5.65 10.45 -8.12
CA LEU A 180 -4.90 10.25 -9.36
C LEU A 180 -3.41 10.08 -9.10
N THR A 181 -2.84 10.91 -8.24
CA THR A 181 -1.43 10.83 -7.84
C THR A 181 -1.09 9.45 -7.28
N GLN A 182 -1.91 8.95 -6.35
CA GLN A 182 -1.72 7.62 -5.76
C GLN A 182 -1.89 6.52 -6.80
N GLY A 183 -2.89 6.65 -7.68
CA GLY A 183 -3.13 5.70 -8.75
C GLY A 183 -1.95 5.57 -9.70
N CYS A 184 -1.46 6.70 -10.19
CA CYS A 184 -0.34 6.74 -11.13
C CYS A 184 0.95 6.14 -10.54
N GLU A 185 1.21 6.37 -9.25
CA GLU A 185 2.36 5.79 -8.57
C GLU A 185 2.22 4.27 -8.41
N VAL A 186 1.10 3.82 -7.87
CA VAL A 186 0.86 2.41 -7.55
C VAL A 186 0.80 1.54 -8.81
N TYR A 187 0.33 2.09 -9.95
CA TYR A 187 0.35 1.40 -11.24
C TYR A 187 1.75 0.85 -11.59
N GLY A 188 2.78 1.70 -11.53
CA GLY A 188 4.17 1.31 -11.83
C GLY A 188 4.69 0.23 -10.88
N GLY A 189 4.36 0.34 -9.59
CA GLY A 189 4.72 -0.65 -8.58
C GLY A 189 4.13 -2.04 -8.86
N TYR A 190 2.83 -2.11 -9.15
CA TYR A 190 2.15 -3.39 -9.46
C TYR A 190 2.56 -3.97 -10.80
N MET A 191 2.81 -3.12 -11.81
CA MET A 191 3.36 -3.54 -13.08
C MET A 191 4.71 -4.24 -12.89
N LEU A 192 5.63 -3.60 -12.17
CA LEU A 192 6.94 -4.19 -11.88
C LEU A 192 6.83 -5.45 -11.02
N LEU A 193 5.98 -5.45 -9.99
CA LEU A 193 5.79 -6.61 -9.12
C LEU A 193 5.36 -7.84 -9.90
N THR A 194 4.49 -7.66 -10.88
CA THR A 194 3.92 -8.78 -11.64
C THR A 194 4.79 -9.20 -12.82
N TRP A 195 5.37 -8.23 -13.56
CA TRP A 195 5.97 -8.52 -14.86
C TRP A 195 7.49 -8.40 -14.91
N LEU A 196 8.15 -7.82 -13.90
CA LEU A 196 9.61 -7.67 -13.90
C LEU A 196 10.34 -9.02 -14.00
N PRO A 197 9.96 -10.09 -13.25
CA PRO A 197 10.60 -11.39 -13.45
C PRO A 197 10.46 -11.93 -14.87
N SER A 198 9.28 -11.80 -15.48
CA SER A 198 9.02 -12.23 -16.86
C SER A 198 9.79 -11.41 -17.88
N TYR A 199 9.88 -10.09 -17.69
CA TYR A 199 10.73 -9.23 -18.52
C TYR A 199 12.19 -9.65 -18.48
N LEU A 200 12.74 -9.88 -17.30
CA LEU A 200 14.14 -10.29 -17.15
C LEU A 200 14.41 -11.66 -17.76
N GLN A 201 13.45 -12.58 -17.71
CA GLN A 201 13.59 -13.90 -18.35
C GLN A 201 13.43 -13.81 -19.88
N SER A 202 12.33 -13.26 -20.38
CA SER A 202 11.99 -13.32 -21.81
C SER A 202 12.76 -12.31 -22.66
N ALA A 203 12.96 -11.07 -22.15
CA ALA A 203 13.62 -10.00 -22.90
C ALA A 203 15.15 -9.94 -22.67
N LYS A 204 15.65 -10.43 -21.52
CA LYS A 204 17.07 -10.40 -21.17
C LYS A 204 17.70 -11.80 -21.04
N GLY A 205 16.94 -12.88 -21.28
CA GLY A 205 17.44 -14.25 -21.33
C GLY A 205 17.92 -14.82 -19.98
N LEU A 206 17.49 -14.25 -18.85
CA LEU A 206 17.91 -14.69 -17.53
C LEU A 206 17.20 -15.97 -17.10
N SER A 207 17.90 -16.78 -16.30
CA SER A 207 17.27 -17.90 -15.60
C SER A 207 16.24 -17.41 -14.58
N VAL A 208 15.30 -18.28 -14.20
CA VAL A 208 14.26 -17.97 -13.19
C VAL A 208 14.87 -17.44 -11.90
N LEU A 209 15.94 -18.11 -11.42
CA LEU A 209 16.62 -17.72 -10.18
C LEU A 209 17.28 -16.33 -10.28
N ASN A 210 18.03 -16.09 -11.36
CA ASN A 210 18.71 -14.82 -11.58
C ASN A 210 17.71 -13.67 -11.77
N ALA A 211 16.61 -13.91 -12.50
CA ALA A 211 15.53 -12.94 -12.65
C ALA A 211 14.88 -12.60 -11.29
N GLY A 212 14.65 -13.59 -10.43
CA GLY A 212 14.14 -13.37 -9.08
C GLY A 212 15.09 -12.57 -8.19
N MET A 213 16.39 -12.92 -8.20
CA MET A 213 17.40 -12.16 -7.44
C MET A 213 17.50 -10.71 -7.90
N LEU A 214 17.50 -10.46 -9.21
CA LEU A 214 17.57 -9.10 -9.74
C LEU A 214 16.24 -8.34 -9.52
N THR A 215 15.10 -9.02 -9.48
CA THR A 215 13.81 -8.40 -9.11
C THR A 215 13.81 -7.93 -7.66
N ALA A 216 14.49 -8.62 -6.77
CA ALA A 216 14.59 -8.21 -5.36
C ALA A 216 15.30 -6.85 -5.18
N VAL A 217 16.23 -6.49 -6.06
CA VAL A 217 17.04 -5.26 -5.94
C VAL A 217 16.16 -3.99 -5.96
N PRO A 218 15.28 -3.73 -6.95
CA PRO A 218 14.41 -2.56 -6.96
C PRO A 218 13.48 -2.49 -5.75
N PHE A 219 12.94 -3.60 -5.29
CA PHE A 219 12.03 -3.62 -4.13
C PHE A 219 12.77 -3.44 -2.80
N GLY A 220 13.95 -4.08 -2.66
CA GLY A 220 14.81 -3.89 -1.49
C GLY A 220 15.33 -2.45 -1.39
N ALA A 221 15.81 -1.88 -2.49
CA ALA A 221 16.23 -0.48 -2.55
C ALA A 221 15.07 0.46 -2.20
N ALA A 222 13.86 0.22 -2.75
CA ALA A 222 12.69 1.02 -2.45
C ALA A 222 12.34 1.03 -0.96
N THR A 223 12.47 -0.11 -0.28
CA THR A 223 12.22 -0.21 1.16
C THR A 223 13.15 0.72 1.96
N VAL A 224 14.44 0.68 1.67
CA VAL A 224 15.45 1.49 2.37
C VAL A 224 15.29 2.97 2.04
N VAL A 225 15.19 3.30 0.74
CA VAL A 225 15.15 4.68 0.26
C VAL A 225 13.85 5.38 0.68
N ALA A 226 12.70 4.69 0.66
CA ALA A 226 11.44 5.28 1.10
C ALA A 226 11.49 5.71 2.58
N VAL A 227 12.10 4.90 3.45
CA VAL A 227 12.29 5.24 4.87
C VAL A 227 13.22 6.45 5.03
N LEU A 228 14.33 6.48 4.29
CA LEU A 228 15.29 7.58 4.35
C LEU A 228 14.67 8.90 3.85
N LEU A 229 14.00 8.87 2.71
CA LEU A 229 13.35 10.05 2.13
C LEU A 229 12.18 10.54 2.98
N GLY A 230 11.42 9.63 3.59
CA GLY A 230 10.39 9.98 4.56
C GLY A 230 10.96 10.77 5.74
N ARG A 231 12.05 10.27 6.36
CA ARG A 231 12.72 10.96 7.46
C ARG A 231 13.31 12.33 7.05
N ILE A 232 13.88 12.42 5.85
CA ILE A 232 14.41 13.68 5.31
C ILE A 232 13.26 14.67 5.10
N SER A 233 12.16 14.22 4.50
CA SER A 233 10.94 15.04 4.31
C SER A 233 10.44 15.60 5.65
N ASP A 234 10.29 14.75 6.65
CA ASP A 234 9.78 15.16 7.96
C ASP A 234 10.73 16.17 8.65
N LYS A 235 12.04 15.96 8.56
CA LYS A 235 13.03 16.89 9.12
C LYS A 235 13.04 18.25 8.40
N LEU A 236 12.90 18.26 7.08
CA LEU A 236 12.90 19.49 6.28
C LEU A 236 11.60 20.28 6.45
N LEU A 237 10.50 19.59 6.72
CA LEU A 237 9.16 20.19 6.81
C LEU A 237 8.73 20.52 8.25
N SER A 238 9.43 20.01 9.26
CA SER A 238 9.05 20.19 10.69
C SER A 238 9.24 21.61 11.24
N ARG A 239 9.77 22.55 10.46
CA ARG A 239 10.18 23.88 10.96
C ARG A 239 9.33 25.07 10.55
N ASP A 240 8.40 24.96 9.58
CA ASP A 240 7.61 26.10 9.11
C ASP A 240 6.20 25.78 8.60
N ALA A 241 5.27 26.72 8.80
CA ALA A 241 3.83 26.61 8.50
C ALA A 241 3.42 26.55 7.01
N VAL A 242 4.37 26.46 6.05
CA VAL A 242 4.10 26.41 4.59
C VAL A 242 4.25 24.97 4.06
N HIS A 243 3.81 23.99 4.83
CA HIS A 243 4.17 22.59 4.61
C HIS A 243 3.57 21.96 3.33
N ALA A 244 2.31 22.22 3.04
CA ALA A 244 1.63 21.57 1.91
C ALA A 244 2.24 21.91 0.55
N GLY A 245 2.70 23.14 0.35
CA GLY A 245 3.32 23.59 -0.90
C GLY A 245 4.66 22.90 -1.17
N ARG A 246 5.53 22.83 -0.17
CA ARG A 246 6.84 22.16 -0.27
C ARG A 246 6.69 20.65 -0.46
N ARG A 247 5.79 19.99 0.29
CA ARG A 247 5.53 18.56 0.17
C ARG A 247 4.97 18.20 -1.21
N ARG A 248 4.09 19.01 -1.75
CA ARG A 248 3.57 18.87 -3.11
C ARG A 248 4.70 18.93 -4.16
N SER A 249 5.62 19.90 -4.05
CA SER A 249 6.77 20.00 -4.96
C SER A 249 7.70 18.79 -4.84
N MET A 250 7.99 18.34 -3.62
CA MET A 250 8.78 17.12 -3.40
C MET A 250 8.11 15.88 -4.01
N LEU A 251 6.80 15.74 -3.81
CA LEU A 251 6.03 14.64 -4.40
C LEU A 251 6.09 14.67 -5.93
N ALA A 252 5.92 15.83 -6.55
CA ALA A 252 6.05 15.97 -8.00
C ALA A 252 7.44 15.60 -8.50
N VAL A 253 8.51 16.02 -7.81
CA VAL A 253 9.89 15.62 -8.13
C VAL A 253 10.07 14.12 -8.02
N MET A 254 9.52 13.47 -7.00
CA MET A 254 9.58 12.00 -6.86
C MET A 254 8.89 11.29 -8.03
N LEU A 255 7.72 11.78 -8.46
CA LEU A 255 7.00 11.19 -9.60
C LEU A 255 7.72 11.43 -10.93
N VAL A 256 8.27 12.61 -11.16
CA VAL A 256 9.11 12.89 -12.34
C VAL A 256 10.34 11.97 -12.33
N SER A 257 10.96 11.77 -11.16
CA SER A 257 12.08 10.83 -11.02
C SER A 257 11.66 9.39 -11.30
N ALA A 258 10.46 8.98 -10.86
CA ALA A 258 9.92 7.65 -11.16
C ALA A 258 9.66 7.45 -12.66
N ALA A 259 9.39 8.52 -13.41
CA ALA A 259 9.26 8.46 -14.86
C ALA A 259 10.56 8.12 -15.60
N SER A 260 11.72 8.03 -14.91
CA SER A 260 12.97 7.49 -15.47
C SER A 260 12.81 6.08 -16.06
N ILE A 261 11.75 5.35 -15.68
CA ILE A 261 11.37 4.06 -16.28
C ILE A 261 11.15 4.17 -17.82
N LEU A 262 10.86 5.36 -18.35
CA LEU A 262 10.79 5.63 -19.79
C LEU A 262 12.11 5.39 -20.54
N LEU A 263 13.22 5.40 -19.83
CA LEU A 263 14.54 5.18 -20.42
C LEU A 263 14.85 3.70 -20.67
N ILE A 264 14.13 2.77 -20.03
CA ILE A 264 14.40 1.33 -20.09
C ILE A 264 14.48 0.79 -21.53
N PRO A 265 13.58 1.15 -22.46
CA PRO A 265 13.64 0.67 -23.84
C PRO A 265 14.91 1.05 -24.60
N PHE A 266 15.64 2.07 -24.14
CA PHE A 266 16.84 2.61 -24.79
C PHE A 266 18.14 2.14 -24.13
N ILE A 267 18.04 1.23 -23.13
CA ILE A 267 19.19 0.76 -22.35
C ILE A 267 19.44 -0.72 -22.66
N ASP A 268 20.64 -1.02 -23.15
CA ASP A 268 21.06 -2.39 -23.43
C ASP A 268 21.68 -3.08 -22.19
N SER A 269 22.39 -2.30 -21.37
CA SER A 269 23.08 -2.83 -20.17
C SER A 269 22.10 -3.29 -19.10
N LEU A 270 22.15 -4.57 -18.76
CA LEU A 270 21.31 -5.17 -17.72
C LEU A 270 21.47 -4.46 -16.37
N TRP A 271 22.70 -4.15 -15.97
CA TRP A 271 22.97 -3.48 -14.70
C TRP A 271 22.40 -2.08 -14.66
N LEU A 272 22.50 -1.33 -15.76
CA LEU A 272 21.92 0.00 -15.84
C LEU A 272 20.40 -0.04 -15.78
N ILE A 273 19.76 -1.05 -16.41
CA ILE A 273 18.32 -1.30 -16.30
C ILE A 273 17.93 -1.52 -14.83
N VAL A 274 18.64 -2.39 -14.11
CA VAL A 274 18.36 -2.67 -12.69
C VAL A 274 18.52 -1.41 -11.83
N VAL A 275 19.54 -0.60 -12.09
CA VAL A 275 19.75 0.67 -11.37
C VAL A 275 18.60 1.65 -11.64
N VAL A 276 18.20 1.83 -12.90
CA VAL A 276 17.07 2.71 -13.27
C VAL A 276 15.77 2.22 -12.66
N LEU A 277 15.51 0.91 -12.68
CA LEU A 277 14.34 0.31 -12.04
C LEU A 277 14.34 0.51 -10.53
N ALA A 278 15.50 0.33 -9.87
CA ALA A 278 15.66 0.55 -8.45
C ALA A 278 15.42 2.02 -8.09
N PHE A 279 15.94 2.95 -8.89
CA PHE A 279 15.71 4.38 -8.72
C PHE A 279 14.24 4.76 -8.90
N ALA A 280 13.61 4.35 -10.03
CA ALA A 280 12.21 4.61 -10.33
C ALA A 280 11.27 4.03 -9.25
N ARG A 281 11.53 2.78 -8.80
CA ARG A 281 10.71 2.14 -7.77
C ARG A 281 10.85 2.81 -6.40
N SER A 282 12.09 3.23 -6.06
CA SER A 282 12.38 3.91 -4.79
C SER A 282 11.72 5.29 -4.72
N THR A 283 11.83 6.08 -5.78
CA THR A 283 11.21 7.41 -5.85
C THR A 283 9.69 7.33 -5.90
N GLY A 284 9.12 6.32 -6.60
CA GLY A 284 7.68 6.04 -6.58
C GLY A 284 7.20 5.69 -5.17
N ALA A 285 7.87 4.78 -4.47
CA ALA A 285 7.50 4.40 -3.10
C ALA A 285 7.56 5.60 -2.11
N ALA A 286 8.58 6.44 -2.25
CA ALA A 286 8.68 7.67 -1.47
C ALA A 286 7.55 8.66 -1.84
N GLY A 287 7.20 8.74 -3.12
CA GLY A 287 6.06 9.52 -3.60
C GLY A 287 4.74 9.09 -2.96
N SER A 288 4.49 7.77 -2.88
CA SER A 288 3.30 7.23 -2.20
C SER A 288 3.21 7.70 -0.74
N ALA A 289 4.31 7.58 0.02
CA ALA A 289 4.36 8.03 1.41
C ALA A 289 4.12 9.55 1.54
N LEU A 290 4.71 10.35 0.66
CA LEU A 290 4.50 11.80 0.62
C LEU A 290 3.05 12.18 0.27
N ASN A 291 2.37 11.40 -0.60
CA ASN A 291 0.99 11.62 -0.95
C ASN A 291 0.05 11.42 0.25
N PHE A 292 0.27 10.36 1.06
CA PHE A 292 -0.47 10.18 2.31
C PHE A 292 -0.19 11.29 3.33
N ALA A 293 1.05 11.76 3.43
CA ALA A 293 1.37 12.89 4.27
C ALA A 293 0.70 14.19 3.75
N LEU A 294 0.60 14.38 2.43
CA LEU A 294 -0.11 15.51 1.82
C LEU A 294 -1.62 15.47 2.13
N VAL A 295 -2.24 14.28 2.26
CA VAL A 295 -3.63 14.16 2.74
C VAL A 295 -3.79 14.85 4.08
N THR A 296 -2.90 14.57 5.04
CA THR A 296 -2.98 15.18 6.38
C THR A 296 -2.74 16.68 6.38
N ASP A 297 -1.92 17.18 5.46
CA ASP A 297 -1.65 18.61 5.33
C ASP A 297 -2.83 19.39 4.70
N LEU A 298 -3.55 18.76 3.78
CA LEU A 298 -4.64 19.41 3.04
C LEU A 298 -5.98 19.34 3.77
N VAL A 299 -6.23 18.29 4.55
CA VAL A 299 -7.52 18.09 5.23
C VAL A 299 -7.57 18.92 6.51
N ARG A 300 -8.45 19.93 6.54
CA ARG A 300 -8.63 20.81 7.70
C ARG A 300 -9.44 20.17 8.84
N ASN A 301 -10.46 19.38 8.50
CA ASN A 301 -11.28 18.70 9.49
C ASN A 301 -10.72 17.30 9.77
N PRO A 302 -10.20 17.00 10.97
CA PRO A 302 -9.66 15.68 11.32
C PRO A 302 -10.64 14.53 11.10
N ALA A 303 -11.95 14.77 11.22
CA ALA A 303 -13.00 13.76 10.98
C ALA A 303 -13.09 13.30 9.51
N ASP A 304 -12.54 14.06 8.56
CA ASP A 304 -12.55 13.75 7.14
C ASP A 304 -11.26 13.04 6.67
N ILE A 305 -10.18 13.04 7.47
CA ILE A 305 -8.89 12.41 7.11
C ILE A 305 -9.09 10.96 6.69
N GLY A 306 -9.85 10.19 7.45
CA GLY A 306 -10.11 8.79 7.14
C GLY A 306 -10.81 8.59 5.79
N LYS A 307 -11.79 9.42 5.47
CA LYS A 307 -12.52 9.35 4.19
C LYS A 307 -11.63 9.71 3.01
N VAL A 308 -10.86 10.79 3.12
CA VAL A 308 -9.95 11.23 2.05
C VAL A 308 -8.83 10.21 1.85
N THR A 309 -8.28 9.65 2.94
CA THR A 309 -7.30 8.56 2.87
C THR A 309 -7.88 7.34 2.15
N SER A 310 -9.13 6.94 2.46
CA SER A 310 -9.79 5.80 1.80
C SER A 310 -9.98 6.05 0.29
N ILE A 311 -10.35 7.26 -0.12
CA ILE A 311 -10.46 7.63 -1.54
C ILE A 311 -9.08 7.57 -2.21
N THR A 312 -8.03 8.04 -1.54
CA THR A 312 -6.65 7.98 -2.04
C THR A 312 -6.20 6.52 -2.23
N VAL A 313 -6.45 5.65 -1.25
CA VAL A 313 -6.17 4.20 -1.34
C VAL A 313 -6.95 3.55 -2.47
N LEU A 314 -8.22 3.93 -2.66
CA LEU A 314 -9.03 3.44 -3.78
C LEU A 314 -8.41 3.79 -5.12
N GLY A 315 -7.85 5.00 -5.29
CA GLY A 315 -7.07 5.40 -6.46
C GLY A 315 -5.90 4.46 -6.71
N GLY A 316 -5.08 4.22 -5.68
CA GLY A 316 -3.95 3.30 -5.75
C GLY A 316 -4.37 1.89 -6.20
N ASN A 317 -5.38 1.31 -5.56
CA ASN A 317 -5.84 -0.04 -5.88
C ASN A 317 -6.45 -0.14 -7.29
N SER A 318 -7.22 0.87 -7.72
CA SER A 318 -7.85 0.88 -9.04
C SER A 318 -6.81 0.88 -10.16
N PHE A 319 -5.85 1.77 -10.09
CA PHE A 319 -4.76 1.84 -11.09
C PHE A 319 -3.77 0.68 -10.93
N GLY A 320 -3.49 0.26 -9.69
CA GLY A 320 -2.63 -0.90 -9.43
C GLY A 320 -3.16 -2.17 -10.08
N MET A 321 -4.47 -2.40 -10.04
CA MET A 321 -5.12 -3.52 -10.74
C MET A 321 -4.97 -3.42 -12.25
N MET A 322 -5.00 -2.22 -12.81
CA MET A 322 -4.84 -2.01 -14.25
C MET A 322 -3.40 -2.28 -14.74
N GLY A 323 -2.39 -2.11 -13.88
CA GLY A 323 -0.99 -2.30 -14.24
C GLY A 323 -0.71 -3.67 -14.89
N PRO A 324 -0.95 -4.80 -14.20
CA PRO A 324 -0.78 -6.13 -14.76
C PRO A 324 -1.63 -6.40 -16.01
N ILE A 325 -2.88 -5.91 -16.03
CA ILE A 325 -3.83 -6.13 -17.14
C ILE A 325 -3.34 -5.43 -18.40
N VAL A 326 -3.07 -4.13 -18.32
CA VAL A 326 -2.59 -3.33 -19.46
C VAL A 326 -1.26 -3.87 -19.97
N THR A 327 -0.34 -4.25 -19.07
CA THR A 327 0.92 -4.87 -19.45
C THR A 327 0.71 -6.15 -20.23
N GLY A 328 -0.20 -7.03 -19.77
CA GLY A 328 -0.52 -8.27 -20.47
C GLY A 328 -1.04 -8.02 -21.88
N PHE A 329 -1.95 -7.05 -22.06
CA PHE A 329 -2.45 -6.66 -23.39
C PHE A 329 -1.35 -6.08 -24.29
N VAL A 330 -0.54 -5.16 -23.77
CA VAL A 330 0.55 -4.54 -24.56
C VAL A 330 1.53 -5.61 -25.00
N VAL A 331 1.96 -6.51 -24.13
CA VAL A 331 2.91 -7.58 -24.48
C VAL A 331 2.29 -8.57 -25.45
N ALA A 332 1.01 -8.93 -25.29
CA ALA A 332 0.32 -9.83 -26.20
C ALA A 332 0.19 -9.25 -27.63
N LEU A 333 -0.05 -7.95 -27.76
CA LEU A 333 -0.22 -7.27 -29.04
C LEU A 333 1.11 -6.92 -29.73
N THR A 334 2.15 -6.57 -28.96
CA THR A 334 3.40 -6.03 -29.52
C THR A 334 4.57 -7.01 -29.46
N GLY A 335 4.45 -8.09 -28.69
CA GLY A 335 5.57 -9.00 -28.38
C GLY A 335 6.69 -8.35 -27.55
N SER A 336 6.48 -7.13 -27.01
CA SER A 336 7.52 -6.34 -26.36
C SER A 336 7.04 -5.68 -25.07
N PHE A 337 7.94 -5.51 -24.10
CA PHE A 337 7.69 -4.76 -22.88
C PHE A 337 7.89 -3.24 -23.02
N ASN A 338 8.42 -2.75 -24.14
CA ASN A 338 8.76 -1.34 -24.30
C ASN A 338 7.56 -0.42 -24.08
N GLY A 339 6.41 -0.79 -24.64
CA GLY A 339 5.16 -0.04 -24.44
C GLY A 339 4.69 -0.01 -22.99
N THR A 340 4.97 -1.04 -22.20
CA THR A 340 4.56 -1.09 -20.80
C THR A 340 5.34 -0.11 -19.93
N PHE A 341 6.64 0.03 -20.17
CA PHE A 341 7.47 1.03 -19.54
C PHE A 341 7.06 2.45 -19.93
N ALA A 342 6.67 2.64 -21.21
CA ALA A 342 6.15 3.91 -21.68
C ALA A 342 4.86 4.31 -20.95
N VAL A 343 3.89 3.40 -20.83
CA VAL A 343 2.64 3.66 -20.10
C VAL A 343 2.93 4.00 -18.63
N ALA A 344 3.76 3.23 -17.94
CA ALA A 344 4.09 3.47 -16.55
C ALA A 344 4.75 4.84 -16.32
N GLY A 345 5.71 5.20 -17.18
CA GLY A 345 6.40 6.48 -17.06
C GLY A 345 5.52 7.69 -17.42
N ILE A 346 4.65 7.56 -18.44
CA ILE A 346 3.67 8.62 -18.77
C ILE A 346 2.68 8.81 -17.61
N LEU A 347 2.19 7.73 -16.99
CA LEU A 347 1.32 7.83 -15.84
C LEU A 347 2.03 8.52 -14.66
N ALA A 348 3.30 8.23 -14.42
CA ALA A 348 4.07 8.93 -13.38
C ALA A 348 4.13 10.45 -13.65
N LEU A 349 4.32 10.87 -14.89
CA LEU A 349 4.27 12.29 -15.28
C LEU A 349 2.86 12.89 -15.12
N ILE A 350 1.82 12.16 -15.48
CA ILE A 350 0.43 12.57 -15.27
C ILE A 350 0.17 12.77 -13.76
N GLY A 351 0.65 11.85 -12.93
CA GLY A 351 0.58 11.96 -11.46
C GLY A 351 1.29 13.21 -10.95
N ALA A 352 2.48 13.55 -11.47
CA ALA A 352 3.20 14.77 -11.13
C ALA A 352 2.40 16.04 -11.50
N VAL A 353 1.83 16.08 -12.71
CA VAL A 353 0.97 17.17 -13.17
C VAL A 353 -0.30 17.28 -12.29
N ALA A 354 -0.96 16.17 -12.00
CA ALA A 354 -2.13 16.13 -11.12
C ALA A 354 -1.79 16.68 -9.73
N THR A 355 -0.66 16.27 -9.16
CA THR A 355 -0.16 16.79 -7.89
C THR A 355 -0.01 18.31 -7.93
N LEU A 356 0.67 18.83 -8.93
CA LEU A 356 0.97 20.28 -9.03
C LEU A 356 -0.28 21.11 -9.33
N THR A 357 -1.22 20.62 -10.11
CA THR A 357 -2.36 21.39 -10.61
C THR A 357 -3.64 21.21 -9.79
N MET A 358 -3.82 20.07 -9.14
CA MET A 358 -5.09 19.74 -8.48
C MET A 358 -5.03 19.86 -6.95
N THR A 359 -3.86 19.70 -6.30
CA THR A 359 -3.75 19.69 -4.84
C THR A 359 -3.38 21.06 -4.23
N TRP A 360 -3.90 22.14 -4.82
CA TRP A 360 -3.60 23.51 -4.37
C TRP A 360 -4.49 23.98 -3.22
N ARG A 361 -5.76 23.56 -3.21
CA ARG A 361 -6.75 24.04 -2.26
C ARG A 361 -6.86 23.13 -1.06
N PRO A 362 -6.91 23.68 0.16
CA PRO A 362 -7.25 22.91 1.34
C PRO A 362 -8.58 22.18 1.15
N ILE A 363 -8.71 21.03 1.78
CA ILE A 363 -9.96 20.29 1.85
C ILE A 363 -10.68 20.76 3.12
N GLU A 364 -11.60 21.70 2.94
CA GLU A 364 -12.37 22.29 4.03
C GLU A 364 -13.80 21.72 4.02
N ALA A 365 -14.29 21.32 5.20
CA ALA A 365 -15.71 21.17 5.43
C ALA A 365 -16.31 22.57 5.33
N PHE A 366 -17.25 22.80 4.42
CA PHE A 366 -18.01 24.05 4.46
C PHE A 366 -18.73 24.12 5.80
N ALA A 367 -18.38 25.09 6.61
CA ALA A 367 -19.25 25.51 7.70
C ALA A 367 -20.64 25.75 7.10
N GLY A 368 -21.64 25.04 7.61
CA GLY A 368 -23.04 25.29 7.18
C GLY A 368 -23.34 26.78 7.32
N VAL A 369 -24.11 27.31 6.39
CA VAL A 369 -24.65 28.65 6.38
C VAL A 369 -25.68 28.75 7.54
N GLU A 370 -25.22 28.78 8.78
CA GLU A 370 -26.04 28.99 9.98
C GLU A 370 -25.48 30.05 10.91
N SER A 371 -24.41 30.75 10.54
CA SER A 371 -23.86 31.81 11.41
C SER A 371 -24.27 33.24 11.00
N THR A 372 -25.07 33.43 9.96
CA THR A 372 -25.52 34.79 9.55
C THR A 372 -26.90 35.18 10.03
N ALA A 373 -27.63 34.29 10.72
CA ALA A 373 -28.96 34.60 11.23
C ALA A 373 -29.01 35.00 12.71
N VAL A 374 -27.89 34.92 13.45
CA VAL A 374 -27.86 35.26 14.89
C VAL A 374 -27.21 36.64 15.18
N GLN A 375 -26.69 37.34 14.16
CA GLN A 375 -26.17 38.69 14.33
C GLN A 375 -27.12 39.80 13.80
N ALA A 376 -28.35 39.44 13.43
CA ALA A 376 -29.35 40.38 12.96
C ALA A 376 -30.69 40.28 13.74
N ALA A 377 -30.66 39.85 15.01
CA ALA A 377 -31.80 39.89 15.94
C ALA A 377 -31.40 40.62 17.23
#